data_223cc694f07e3613bcea3b51f15e1668
#
_entry.id   223cc694f07e3613bcea3b51f15e1668
#
_cell.length_a   1.000
_cell.length_b   1.000
_cell.length_c   1.000
_cell.angle_alpha   90.00
_cell.angle_beta   90.00
_cell.angle_gamma   90.00
#
_symmetry.space_group_name_H-M   'P 1'
#
loop_
_entity.id
_entity.type
_entity.pdbx_description
1 polymer ?
#
loop_
_entity_poly.entity_id
_entity_poly.type
_entity_poly.pdbx_seq_one_letter_code
_entity_poly.pdbx_strand_id
1 'polypeptide(L)'
;MNSDTYLRAVARVLDDLPREPVDRLVEELAGAWRRNAQVFLLGNGGSAAAAAHLACDLGKGTVQPGKRRMRIIPLVDNVPLITAWANDTAYERIFVEQLAGLVRPGDVVIAISGSGNSPNVLRAVEHATAAGATTVGITGFDGGLLAGMVDVPVIVPDTCMERIEDVHLSIGHAAAAALRARIAQEPADRPVVFVDRDGVINALGSGDGYVTRWEQFEFLPGALDALVDLHRRGLRVVVVTNQSCIGRGMATLEEVRTIHGHLTEQVREAGGAIDAVYLCPHRPDTGCVCRKPRPGLFFAARDDMGIDLAHSVVIGDHPSDIEAAAKIGATGVLVRTGHGEATAATCTAVPAAVVADLAAAVRWIVEHDAVGAANGAQ
;
A
#
# COMPACT_ATOMS: atom_id res chain seq x y z
N MET A 1 1.53 -32.48 36.51
CA MET A 1 0.45 -32.44 35.49
C MET A 1 0.85 -33.37 34.36
N ASN A 2 -0.02 -34.27 33.88
CA ASN A 2 0.27 -35.06 32.68
C ASN A 2 -0.21 -34.30 31.42
N SER A 3 0.16 -34.79 30.22
CA SER A 3 -0.17 -34.16 28.94
C SER A 3 -1.69 -34.04 28.71
N ASP A 4 -2.49 -35.05 29.04
CA ASP A 4 -3.94 -34.99 28.89
C ASP A 4 -4.57 -33.90 29.75
N THR A 5 -4.14 -33.79 31.01
CA THR A 5 -4.60 -32.75 31.94
C THR A 5 -4.22 -31.33 31.41
N TYR A 6 -3.01 -31.18 30.86
CA TYR A 6 -2.55 -29.91 30.28
C TYR A 6 -3.40 -29.51 29.08
N LEU A 7 -3.57 -30.41 28.11
CA LEU A 7 -4.34 -30.14 26.89
C LEU A 7 -5.81 -29.80 27.19
N ARG A 8 -6.43 -30.50 28.17
CA ARG A 8 -7.79 -30.15 28.63
C ARG A 8 -7.85 -28.78 29.31
N ALA A 9 -6.78 -28.36 29.99
CA ALA A 9 -6.74 -27.05 30.60
C ALA A 9 -6.63 -25.96 29.51
N VAL A 10 -5.77 -26.14 28.48
CA VAL A 10 -5.71 -25.23 27.34
C VAL A 10 -7.07 -25.10 26.63
N ALA A 11 -7.74 -26.20 26.39
CA ALA A 11 -9.10 -26.20 25.78
C ALA A 11 -10.09 -25.34 26.57
N ARG A 12 -10.08 -25.45 27.92
CA ARG A 12 -10.94 -24.59 28.77
C ARG A 12 -10.60 -23.12 28.65
N VAL A 13 -9.30 -22.75 28.67
CA VAL A 13 -8.86 -21.35 28.51
C VAL A 13 -9.33 -20.81 27.18
N LEU A 14 -9.29 -21.62 26.10
CA LEU A 14 -9.83 -21.23 24.79
C LEU A 14 -11.35 -21.05 24.82
N ASP A 15 -12.10 -21.88 25.56
CA ASP A 15 -13.55 -21.73 25.71
C ASP A 15 -13.90 -20.43 26.47
N ASP A 16 -13.14 -20.11 27.52
CA ASP A 16 -13.35 -18.95 28.38
C ASP A 16 -12.82 -17.64 27.79
N LEU A 17 -12.04 -17.69 26.69
CA LEU A 17 -11.44 -16.51 26.06
C LEU A 17 -12.52 -15.56 25.54
N PRO A 18 -12.54 -14.26 25.94
CA PRO A 18 -13.45 -13.25 25.39
C PRO A 18 -13.24 -13.08 23.88
N ARG A 19 -14.32 -13.21 23.09
CA ARG A 19 -14.24 -13.13 21.61
C ARG A 19 -14.18 -11.70 21.10
N GLU A 20 -14.90 -10.78 21.73
CA GLU A 20 -15.00 -9.39 21.28
C GLU A 20 -13.64 -8.70 21.12
N PRO A 21 -12.66 -8.79 22.07
CA PRO A 21 -11.33 -8.20 21.85
C PRO A 21 -10.57 -8.83 20.68
N VAL A 22 -10.76 -10.13 20.41
CA VAL A 22 -10.14 -10.80 19.24
C VAL A 22 -10.79 -10.30 17.95
N ASP A 23 -12.11 -10.11 17.94
CA ASP A 23 -12.81 -9.55 16.78
C ASP A 23 -12.37 -8.09 16.52
N ARG A 24 -12.15 -7.29 17.57
CA ARG A 24 -11.59 -5.94 17.44
C ARG A 24 -10.18 -5.96 16.86
N LEU A 25 -9.29 -6.87 17.30
CA LEU A 25 -7.98 -7.06 16.67
C LEU A 25 -8.11 -7.32 15.16
N VAL A 26 -9.04 -8.20 14.75
CA VAL A 26 -9.28 -8.49 13.33
C VAL A 26 -9.78 -7.26 12.58
N GLU A 27 -10.65 -6.43 13.18
CA GLU A 27 -11.10 -5.16 12.59
C GLU A 27 -9.95 -4.17 12.38
N GLU A 28 -9.06 -4.01 13.38
CA GLU A 28 -7.91 -3.11 13.25
C GLU A 28 -6.93 -3.58 12.17
N LEU A 29 -6.70 -4.89 12.07
CA LEU A 29 -5.90 -5.48 11.00
C LEU A 29 -6.54 -5.26 9.61
N ALA A 30 -7.86 -5.47 9.49
CA ALA A 30 -8.58 -5.20 8.25
C ALA A 30 -8.56 -3.71 7.89
N GLY A 31 -8.70 -2.83 8.88
CA GLY A 31 -8.54 -1.39 8.72
C GLY A 31 -7.13 -1.00 8.24
N ALA A 32 -6.08 -1.55 8.84
CA ALA A 32 -4.70 -1.35 8.42
C ALA A 32 -4.48 -1.80 6.96
N TRP A 33 -5.01 -2.97 6.60
CA TRP A 33 -4.94 -3.47 5.23
C TRP A 33 -5.63 -2.51 4.23
N ARG A 34 -6.84 -2.02 4.54
CA ARG A 34 -7.59 -1.11 3.65
C ARG A 34 -6.85 0.20 3.41
N ARG A 35 -6.23 0.79 4.43
CA ARG A 35 -5.48 2.06 4.34
C ARG A 35 -4.00 1.88 4.03
N ASN A 36 -3.55 0.64 3.70
CA ASN A 36 -2.14 0.31 3.40
C ASN A 36 -1.17 0.69 4.52
N ALA A 37 -1.63 0.63 5.77
CA ALA A 37 -0.83 0.96 6.95
C ALA A 37 0.14 -0.17 7.31
N GLN A 38 1.21 0.17 8.02
CA GLN A 38 2.19 -0.76 8.55
C GLN A 38 1.68 -1.42 9.83
N VAL A 39 1.93 -2.73 9.99
CA VAL A 39 1.67 -3.45 11.23
C VAL A 39 3.01 -3.89 11.83
N PHE A 40 3.29 -3.45 13.04
CA PHE A 40 4.48 -3.82 13.81
C PHE A 40 4.11 -4.86 14.86
N LEU A 41 4.99 -5.83 15.08
CA LEU A 41 4.81 -6.86 16.12
C LEU A 41 6.04 -6.93 17.02
N LEU A 42 5.81 -7.04 18.32
CA LEU A 42 6.89 -7.10 19.31
C LEU A 42 6.50 -7.96 20.52
N GLY A 43 7.51 -8.45 21.23
CA GLY A 43 7.38 -9.27 22.42
C GLY A 43 8.74 -9.82 22.85
N ASN A 44 8.80 -10.46 24.02
CA ASN A 44 10.02 -11.06 24.57
C ASN A 44 9.87 -12.59 24.63
N GLY A 45 10.96 -13.35 24.50
CA GLY A 45 10.97 -14.80 24.71
C GLY A 45 9.92 -15.55 23.89
N GLY A 46 9.01 -16.30 24.53
CA GLY A 46 7.88 -16.99 23.88
C GLY A 46 6.95 -16.02 23.18
N SER A 47 6.70 -14.85 23.74
CA SER A 47 5.94 -13.77 23.09
C SER A 47 6.64 -13.23 21.83
N ALA A 48 7.99 -13.21 21.77
CA ALA A 48 8.71 -12.87 20.53
C ALA A 48 8.51 -13.94 19.44
N ALA A 49 8.54 -15.21 19.83
CA ALA A 49 8.24 -16.31 18.91
C ALA A 49 6.80 -16.22 18.36
N ALA A 50 5.83 -15.90 19.23
CA ALA A 50 4.44 -15.67 18.82
C ALA A 50 4.31 -14.46 17.88
N ALA A 51 5.03 -13.36 18.14
CA ALA A 51 5.07 -12.17 17.27
C ALA A 51 5.63 -12.49 15.88
N ALA A 52 6.76 -13.20 15.80
CA ALA A 52 7.36 -13.64 14.53
C ALA A 52 6.42 -14.60 13.78
N HIS A 53 5.78 -15.54 14.48
CA HIS A 53 4.82 -16.48 13.87
C HIS A 53 3.61 -15.73 13.30
N LEU A 54 3.00 -14.84 14.06
CA LEU A 54 1.88 -14.02 13.61
C LEU A 54 2.27 -13.13 12.42
N ALA A 55 3.50 -12.58 12.41
CA ALA A 55 4.01 -11.83 11.27
C ALA A 55 4.06 -12.68 9.99
N CYS A 56 4.50 -13.95 10.10
CA CYS A 56 4.50 -14.91 8.99
C CYS A 56 3.06 -15.18 8.50
N ASP A 57 2.12 -15.43 9.40
CA ASP A 57 0.74 -15.74 9.05
C ASP A 57 0.03 -14.54 8.41
N LEU A 58 0.23 -13.34 8.94
CA LEU A 58 -0.32 -12.12 8.36
C LEU A 58 0.34 -11.79 7.00
N GLY A 59 1.67 -11.94 6.89
CA GLY A 59 2.41 -11.60 5.67
C GLY A 59 2.19 -12.56 4.51
N LYS A 60 2.10 -13.88 4.79
CA LYS A 60 1.92 -14.95 3.78
C LYS A 60 0.50 -15.50 3.77
N GLY A 61 -0.06 -15.77 4.95
CA GLY A 61 -1.33 -16.51 5.09
C GLY A 61 -2.56 -15.73 4.63
N THR A 62 -2.47 -14.39 4.56
CA THR A 62 -3.57 -13.52 4.13
C THR A 62 -3.52 -13.13 2.65
N VAL A 63 -2.50 -13.60 1.91
CA VAL A 63 -2.33 -13.28 0.47
C VAL A 63 -3.52 -13.83 -0.33
N GLN A 64 -4.13 -12.94 -1.12
CA GLN A 64 -5.21 -13.25 -2.03
C GLN A 64 -4.85 -12.76 -3.45
N PRO A 65 -5.20 -13.51 -4.52
CA PRO A 65 -4.99 -13.04 -5.89
C PRO A 65 -5.68 -11.70 -6.14
N GLY A 66 -5.00 -10.78 -6.82
CA GLY A 66 -5.55 -9.46 -7.17
C GLY A 66 -5.78 -8.52 -5.97
N LYS A 67 -5.23 -8.83 -4.79
CA LYS A 67 -5.33 -8.00 -3.59
C LYS A 67 -3.97 -7.54 -3.12
N ARG A 68 -3.90 -6.34 -2.53
CA ARG A 68 -2.68 -5.87 -1.86
C ARG A 68 -2.28 -6.80 -0.73
N ARG A 69 -1.00 -6.84 -0.43
CA ARG A 69 -0.47 -7.58 0.71
C ARG A 69 -0.47 -6.73 1.98
N MET A 70 -0.54 -7.39 3.14
CA MET A 70 -0.27 -6.75 4.42
C MET A 70 1.18 -6.25 4.48
N ARG A 71 1.39 -5.09 5.08
CA ARG A 71 2.71 -4.53 5.35
C ARG A 71 3.07 -4.85 6.80
N ILE A 72 3.91 -5.87 7.00
CA ILE A 72 4.20 -6.43 8.34
C ILE A 72 5.69 -6.27 8.64
N ILE A 73 6.02 -5.79 9.84
CA ILE A 73 7.38 -5.73 10.36
C ILE A 73 7.41 -6.31 11.79
N PRO A 74 7.95 -7.51 11.98
CA PRO A 74 8.29 -8.01 13.31
C PRO A 74 9.56 -7.33 13.81
N LEU A 75 9.51 -6.70 14.98
CA LEU A 75 10.66 -6.02 15.58
C LEU A 75 11.57 -6.98 16.36
N VAL A 76 11.28 -8.27 16.28
CA VAL A 76 11.98 -9.37 16.96
C VAL A 76 12.97 -10.12 16.07
N ASP A 77 12.97 -9.87 14.77
CA ASP A 77 13.74 -10.66 13.79
C ASP A 77 15.15 -10.11 13.55
N ASN A 78 15.36 -8.79 13.72
CA ASN A 78 16.66 -8.18 13.55
C ASN A 78 17.50 -8.29 14.82
N VAL A 79 18.01 -9.48 15.08
CA VAL A 79 18.82 -9.78 16.28
C VAL A 79 20.05 -8.85 16.44
N PRO A 80 20.81 -8.52 15.37
CA PRO A 80 21.89 -7.53 15.48
C PRO A 80 21.43 -6.17 16.01
N LEU A 81 20.28 -5.68 15.53
CA LEU A 81 19.74 -4.39 15.95
C LEU A 81 19.26 -4.42 17.40
N ILE A 82 18.59 -5.49 17.82
CA ILE A 82 18.13 -5.70 19.20
C ILE A 82 19.33 -5.70 20.16
N THR A 83 20.38 -6.47 19.81
CA THR A 83 21.57 -6.59 20.66
C THR A 83 22.39 -5.30 20.71
N ALA A 84 22.48 -4.55 19.61
CA ALA A 84 23.15 -3.26 19.57
C ALA A 84 22.44 -2.25 20.49
N TRP A 85 21.14 -2.07 20.36
CA TRP A 85 20.36 -1.17 21.25
C TRP A 85 20.41 -1.60 22.71
N ALA A 86 20.37 -2.90 22.98
CA ALA A 86 20.50 -3.42 24.35
C ALA A 86 21.87 -3.12 24.96
N ASN A 87 22.94 -3.24 24.16
CA ASN A 87 24.33 -3.02 24.61
C ASN A 87 24.66 -1.52 24.76
N ASP A 88 24.25 -0.70 23.80
CA ASP A 88 24.67 0.69 23.71
C ASP A 88 23.77 1.62 24.52
N THR A 89 22.54 1.18 24.86
CA THR A 89 21.58 1.96 25.64
C THR A 89 21.03 1.19 26.86
N ALA A 90 19.93 0.47 26.65
CA ALA A 90 19.32 -0.40 27.66
C ALA A 90 18.35 -1.37 26.99
N TYR A 91 18.16 -2.56 27.59
CA TYR A 91 17.20 -3.56 27.08
C TYR A 91 15.77 -3.01 26.98
N GLU A 92 15.42 -2.05 27.80
CA GLU A 92 14.11 -1.37 27.76
C GLU A 92 13.88 -0.56 26.48
N ARG A 93 14.92 -0.26 25.70
CA ARG A 93 14.85 0.58 24.49
C ARG A 93 14.82 -0.19 23.18
N ILE A 94 15.01 -1.51 23.19
CA ILE A 94 15.21 -2.32 21.99
C ILE A 94 14.07 -2.22 20.96
N PHE A 95 12.84 -1.99 21.40
CA PHE A 95 11.68 -1.86 20.51
C PHE A 95 11.35 -0.39 20.19
N VAL A 96 11.42 0.49 21.16
CA VAL A 96 11.10 1.91 20.94
C VAL A 96 12.07 2.56 19.95
N GLU A 97 13.37 2.20 19.99
CA GLU A 97 14.36 2.75 19.05
C GLU A 97 14.13 2.24 17.61
N GLN A 98 13.62 1.03 17.44
CA GLN A 98 13.22 0.55 16.13
C GLN A 98 11.95 1.23 15.62
N LEU A 99 10.97 1.50 16.49
CA LEU A 99 9.73 2.19 16.11
C LEU A 99 9.95 3.66 15.76
N ALA A 100 10.86 4.36 16.48
CA ALA A 100 11.04 5.80 16.36
C ALA A 100 11.32 6.30 14.94
N GLY A 101 11.96 5.47 14.10
CA GLY A 101 12.22 5.79 12.68
C GLY A 101 11.16 5.28 11.71
N LEU A 102 10.20 4.46 12.15
CA LEU A 102 9.32 3.70 11.27
C LEU A 102 7.84 4.00 11.47
N VAL A 103 7.36 4.09 12.71
CA VAL A 103 5.94 4.21 13.03
C VAL A 103 5.37 5.57 12.59
N ARG A 104 4.17 5.54 12.04
CA ARG A 104 3.44 6.71 11.54
C ARG A 104 1.99 6.70 12.04
N PRO A 105 1.30 7.86 12.02
CA PRO A 105 -0.12 7.90 12.34
C PRO A 105 -0.93 6.94 11.44
N GLY A 106 -1.82 6.17 12.07
CA GLY A 106 -2.66 5.18 11.40
C GLY A 106 -2.04 3.80 11.22
N ASP A 107 -0.77 3.58 11.59
CA ASP A 107 -0.17 2.26 11.71
C ASP A 107 -0.77 1.47 12.88
N VAL A 108 -0.46 0.18 12.96
CA VAL A 108 -0.89 -0.69 14.07
C VAL A 108 0.34 -1.30 14.74
N VAL A 109 0.38 -1.26 16.08
CA VAL A 109 1.43 -1.90 16.88
C VAL A 109 0.81 -2.98 17.76
N ILE A 110 1.20 -4.24 17.53
CA ILE A 110 0.75 -5.40 18.31
C ILE A 110 1.86 -5.79 19.28
N ALA A 111 1.59 -5.59 20.57
CA ALA A 111 2.48 -5.90 21.66
C ALA A 111 2.03 -7.19 22.36
N ILE A 112 2.88 -8.21 22.36
CA ILE A 112 2.61 -9.49 23.03
C ILE A 112 3.45 -9.58 24.29
N SER A 113 2.80 -9.76 25.45
CA SER A 113 3.48 -9.88 26.74
C SER A 113 2.63 -10.68 27.72
N GLY A 114 3.03 -11.90 28.06
CA GLY A 114 2.28 -12.75 28.97
C GLY A 114 1.92 -12.04 30.29
N SER A 115 2.86 -11.36 30.92
CA SER A 115 2.63 -10.60 32.17
C SER A 115 2.02 -9.21 31.99
N GLY A 116 2.09 -8.65 30.78
CA GLY A 116 1.69 -7.27 30.52
C GLY A 116 2.56 -6.19 31.19
N ASN A 117 3.73 -6.54 31.74
CA ASN A 117 4.54 -5.63 32.57
C ASN A 117 5.99 -5.44 32.07
N SER A 118 6.35 -5.95 30.90
CA SER A 118 7.72 -5.84 30.38
C SER A 118 8.05 -4.40 29.99
N PRO A 119 9.08 -3.75 30.59
CA PRO A 119 9.35 -2.32 30.40
C PRO A 119 9.63 -1.93 28.95
N ASN A 120 10.33 -2.75 28.18
CA ASN A 120 10.59 -2.52 26.74
C ASN A 120 9.32 -2.55 25.90
N VAL A 121 8.35 -3.41 26.26
CA VAL A 121 7.03 -3.48 25.61
C VAL A 121 6.20 -2.24 25.94
N LEU A 122 6.15 -1.85 27.20
CA LEU A 122 5.40 -0.66 27.66
C LEU A 122 5.92 0.62 27.01
N ARG A 123 7.24 0.82 26.95
CA ARG A 123 7.86 1.99 26.28
C ARG A 123 7.56 2.03 24.78
N ALA A 124 7.55 0.88 24.13
CA ALA A 124 7.20 0.79 22.71
C ALA A 124 5.75 1.19 22.45
N VAL A 125 4.82 0.74 23.29
CA VAL A 125 3.40 1.10 23.20
C VAL A 125 3.17 2.59 23.49
N GLU A 126 3.80 3.13 24.53
CA GLU A 126 3.73 4.57 24.83
C GLU A 126 4.17 5.42 23.62
N HIS A 127 5.30 5.06 23.01
CA HIS A 127 5.79 5.73 21.81
C HIS A 127 4.84 5.59 20.61
N ALA A 128 4.29 4.39 20.38
CA ALA A 128 3.35 4.11 19.31
C ALA A 128 2.06 4.95 19.44
N THR A 129 1.52 5.04 20.65
CA THR A 129 0.35 5.88 20.97
C THR A 129 0.65 7.37 20.70
N ALA A 130 1.81 7.85 21.16
CA ALA A 130 2.23 9.24 20.92
C ALA A 130 2.44 9.55 19.43
N ALA A 131 2.81 8.54 18.64
CA ALA A 131 2.96 8.65 17.18
C ALA A 131 1.62 8.56 16.42
N GLY A 132 0.49 8.32 17.10
CA GLY A 132 -0.84 8.18 16.48
C GLY A 132 -1.10 6.83 15.83
N ALA A 133 -0.38 5.79 16.23
CA ALA A 133 -0.66 4.42 15.82
C ALA A 133 -1.74 3.79 16.73
N THR A 134 -2.55 2.89 16.17
CA THR A 134 -3.44 2.03 16.96
C THR A 134 -2.64 0.96 17.68
N THR A 135 -2.88 0.76 18.97
CA THR A 135 -2.15 -0.18 19.81
C THR A 135 -3.00 -1.37 20.24
N VAL A 136 -2.45 -2.57 20.12
CA VAL A 136 -3.06 -3.84 20.56
C VAL A 136 -2.14 -4.50 21.56
N GLY A 137 -2.67 -4.92 22.72
CA GLY A 137 -1.95 -5.68 23.73
C GLY A 137 -2.52 -7.10 23.85
N ILE A 138 -1.70 -8.12 23.63
CA ILE A 138 -2.09 -9.53 23.86
C ILE A 138 -1.37 -10.00 25.11
N THR A 139 -2.13 -10.30 26.17
CA THR A 139 -1.60 -10.55 27.51
C THR A 139 -2.25 -11.78 28.15
N GLY A 140 -1.80 -12.12 29.33
CA GLY A 140 -2.41 -13.09 30.25
C GLY A 140 -2.63 -12.48 31.63
N PHE A 141 -2.84 -13.30 32.64
CA PHE A 141 -3.10 -12.91 34.03
C PHE A 141 -4.26 -11.89 34.12
N ASP A 142 -4.00 -10.73 34.69
CA ASP A 142 -4.91 -9.59 34.78
C ASP A 142 -4.67 -8.52 33.70
N GLY A 143 -3.76 -8.80 32.74
CA GLY A 143 -3.40 -7.89 31.67
C GLY A 143 -2.23 -6.95 31.99
N GLY A 144 -1.84 -6.84 33.26
CA GLY A 144 -0.79 -5.97 33.74
C GLY A 144 -1.02 -4.50 33.37
N LEU A 145 0.04 -3.70 33.33
CA LEU A 145 -0.02 -2.30 32.94
C LEU A 145 -0.40 -2.14 31.46
N LEU A 146 0.01 -3.09 30.61
CA LEU A 146 -0.20 -3.03 29.16
C LEU A 146 -1.69 -2.94 28.80
N ALA A 147 -2.55 -3.69 29.50
CA ALA A 147 -3.99 -3.69 29.19
C ALA A 147 -4.65 -2.32 29.35
N GLY A 148 -4.15 -1.50 30.29
CA GLY A 148 -4.64 -0.13 30.50
C GLY A 148 -4.03 0.93 29.57
N MET A 149 -3.01 0.56 28.77
CA MET A 149 -2.26 1.47 27.89
C MET A 149 -2.65 1.35 26.42
N VAL A 150 -3.29 0.27 26.01
CA VAL A 150 -3.59 -0.04 24.59
C VAL A 150 -5.04 0.25 24.23
N ASP A 151 -5.30 0.51 22.95
CA ASP A 151 -6.64 0.71 22.41
C ASP A 151 -7.45 -0.60 22.38
N VAL A 152 -6.77 -1.74 22.17
CA VAL A 152 -7.40 -3.07 22.09
C VAL A 152 -6.66 -4.03 23.04
N PRO A 153 -7.13 -4.21 24.27
CA PRO A 153 -6.61 -5.22 25.18
C PRO A 153 -7.25 -6.60 24.90
N VAL A 154 -6.42 -7.59 24.60
CA VAL A 154 -6.80 -9.00 24.48
C VAL A 154 -6.16 -9.76 25.63
N ILE A 155 -6.96 -10.16 26.61
CA ILE A 155 -6.46 -10.78 27.87
C ILE A 155 -6.86 -12.26 27.87
N VAL A 156 -5.87 -13.14 27.96
CA VAL A 156 -6.08 -14.58 28.16
C VAL A 156 -6.38 -14.82 29.65
N PRO A 157 -7.55 -15.40 29.98
CA PRO A 157 -8.00 -15.56 31.38
C PRO A 157 -7.34 -16.78 32.05
N ASP A 158 -6.01 -16.77 32.15
CA ASP A 158 -5.21 -17.81 32.81
C ASP A 158 -4.02 -17.20 33.57
N THR A 159 -3.48 -17.95 34.51
CA THR A 159 -2.29 -17.59 35.31
C THR A 159 -1.09 -18.50 35.07
N CYS A 160 -1.19 -19.48 34.18
CA CYS A 160 -0.09 -20.35 33.76
C CYS A 160 0.50 -19.87 32.45
N MET A 161 1.80 -19.49 32.49
CA MET A 161 2.48 -18.85 31.37
C MET A 161 2.42 -19.71 30.09
N GLU A 162 2.67 -21.00 30.20
CA GLU A 162 2.71 -21.92 29.06
C GLU A 162 1.33 -21.96 28.35
N ARG A 163 0.24 -22.01 29.11
CA ARG A 163 -1.12 -21.98 28.52
C ARG A 163 -1.47 -20.63 27.92
N ILE A 164 -1.01 -19.54 28.55
CA ILE A 164 -1.17 -18.20 28.00
C ILE A 164 -0.46 -18.10 26.64
N GLU A 165 0.77 -18.60 26.55
CA GLU A 165 1.54 -18.58 25.28
C GLU A 165 0.91 -19.44 24.18
N ASP A 166 0.37 -20.64 24.52
CA ASP A 166 -0.39 -21.48 23.56
C ASP A 166 -1.63 -20.75 23.04
N VAL A 167 -2.34 -20.05 23.93
CA VAL A 167 -3.53 -19.29 23.53
C VAL A 167 -3.16 -18.02 22.74
N HIS A 168 -2.02 -17.37 22.99
CA HIS A 168 -1.51 -16.29 22.15
C HIS A 168 -1.30 -16.73 20.70
N LEU A 169 -0.73 -17.92 20.47
CA LEU A 169 -0.60 -18.50 19.13
C LEU A 169 -1.99 -18.79 18.51
N SER A 170 -2.91 -19.34 19.30
CA SER A 170 -4.27 -19.62 18.84
C SER A 170 -5.02 -18.34 18.44
N ILE A 171 -4.87 -17.23 19.19
CA ILE A 171 -5.40 -15.90 18.84
C ILE A 171 -4.79 -15.43 17.53
N GLY A 172 -3.47 -15.58 17.34
CA GLY A 172 -2.79 -15.23 16.11
C GLY A 172 -3.34 -15.96 14.88
N HIS A 173 -3.50 -17.28 14.97
CA HIS A 173 -4.09 -18.10 13.91
C HIS A 173 -5.54 -17.71 13.62
N ALA A 174 -6.37 -17.51 14.66
CA ALA A 174 -7.75 -17.09 14.50
C ALA A 174 -7.87 -15.73 13.81
N ALA A 175 -7.03 -14.76 14.22
CA ALA A 175 -6.99 -13.43 13.61
C ALA A 175 -6.54 -13.48 12.14
N ALA A 176 -5.50 -14.25 11.82
CA ALA A 176 -5.03 -14.41 10.45
C ALA A 176 -6.06 -15.11 9.54
N ALA A 177 -6.74 -16.15 10.05
CA ALA A 177 -7.78 -16.85 9.32
C ALA A 177 -9.00 -15.95 9.06
N ALA A 178 -9.46 -15.22 10.09
CA ALA A 178 -10.58 -14.29 9.96
C ALA A 178 -10.25 -13.13 9.02
N LEU A 179 -9.05 -12.55 9.14
CA LEU A 179 -8.57 -11.50 8.24
C LEU A 179 -8.50 -11.96 6.79
N ARG A 180 -7.97 -13.18 6.55
CA ARG A 180 -7.92 -13.76 5.20
C ARG A 180 -9.31 -13.89 4.59
N ALA A 181 -10.28 -14.35 5.37
CA ALA A 181 -11.68 -14.48 4.92
C ALA A 181 -12.28 -13.11 4.58
N ARG A 182 -12.00 -12.07 5.37
CA ARG A 182 -12.44 -10.69 5.10
C ARG A 182 -11.80 -10.12 3.85
N ILE A 183 -10.47 -10.23 3.71
CA ILE A 183 -9.75 -9.78 2.51
C ILE A 183 -10.30 -10.48 1.25
N ALA A 184 -10.67 -11.75 1.34
CA ALA A 184 -11.27 -12.46 0.21
C ALA A 184 -12.63 -11.89 -0.20
N GLN A 185 -13.42 -11.36 0.75
CA GLN A 185 -14.73 -10.75 0.49
C GLN A 185 -14.66 -9.29 0.05
N GLU A 186 -13.55 -8.58 0.34
CA GLU A 186 -13.37 -7.21 -0.16
C GLU A 186 -13.40 -7.22 -1.68
N PRO A 187 -13.92 -6.20 -2.34
CA PRO A 187 -13.79 -6.09 -3.79
C PRO A 187 -12.31 -6.12 -4.19
N ALA A 188 -12.01 -6.68 -5.36
CA ALA A 188 -10.66 -6.60 -5.90
C ALA A 188 -10.20 -5.13 -5.91
N ASP A 189 -8.92 -4.89 -5.65
CA ASP A 189 -8.39 -3.53 -5.79
C ASP A 189 -8.78 -3.03 -7.19
N ARG A 190 -9.41 -1.84 -7.23
CA ARG A 190 -9.84 -1.28 -8.52
C ARG A 190 -8.64 -1.23 -9.46
N PRO A 191 -8.74 -1.80 -10.66
CA PRO A 191 -7.66 -1.79 -11.61
C PRO A 191 -7.20 -0.35 -11.90
N VAL A 192 -5.93 -0.19 -12.24
CA VAL A 192 -5.33 1.12 -12.45
C VAL A 192 -5.02 1.34 -13.91
N VAL A 193 -5.40 2.50 -14.40
CA VAL A 193 -4.98 3.03 -15.69
C VAL A 193 -4.02 4.18 -15.45
N PHE A 194 -2.75 3.97 -15.78
CA PHE A 194 -1.74 5.02 -15.82
C PHE A 194 -1.87 5.79 -17.11
N VAL A 195 -1.95 7.11 -17.02
CA VAL A 195 -2.14 7.97 -18.19
C VAL A 195 -1.02 9.00 -18.23
N ASP A 196 -0.33 9.15 -19.38
CA ASP A 196 0.55 10.29 -19.57
C ASP A 196 -0.27 11.57 -19.70
N ARG A 197 0.34 12.71 -19.42
CA ARG A 197 -0.33 14.01 -19.44
C ARG A 197 -0.26 14.65 -20.81
N ASP A 198 0.95 15.09 -21.20
CA ASP A 198 1.16 15.87 -22.42
C ASP A 198 1.08 14.99 -23.65
N GLY A 199 0.24 15.33 -24.60
CA GLY A 199 -0.02 14.53 -25.80
C GLY A 199 -1.07 13.44 -25.62
N VAL A 200 -1.56 13.19 -24.39
CA VAL A 200 -2.61 12.20 -24.07
C VAL A 200 -3.84 12.86 -23.45
N ILE A 201 -3.67 13.61 -22.37
CA ILE A 201 -4.76 14.35 -21.70
C ILE A 201 -4.88 15.75 -22.31
N ASN A 202 -3.76 16.44 -22.48
CA ASN A 202 -3.71 17.80 -23.02
C ASN A 202 -2.82 17.89 -24.27
N ALA A 203 -3.08 18.89 -25.08
CA ALA A 203 -2.23 19.24 -26.21
C ALA A 203 -0.81 19.57 -25.74
N LEU A 204 0.18 19.30 -26.60
CA LEU A 204 1.55 19.73 -26.38
C LEU A 204 1.61 21.26 -26.34
N GLY A 205 2.45 21.82 -25.44
CA GLY A 205 2.64 23.27 -25.36
C GLY A 205 3.21 23.85 -26.66
N SER A 206 2.88 25.09 -26.95
CA SER A 206 3.44 25.82 -28.10
C SER A 206 4.95 26.04 -27.94
N GLY A 207 5.69 26.01 -29.02
CA GLY A 207 7.14 26.23 -29.06
C GLY A 207 7.92 24.99 -28.58
N ASP A 208 8.42 24.99 -27.35
CA ASP A 208 9.25 23.90 -26.79
C ASP A 208 8.45 22.64 -26.39
N GLY A 209 7.13 22.62 -26.59
CA GLY A 209 6.27 21.47 -26.31
C GLY A 209 5.86 21.32 -24.84
N TYR A 210 6.23 22.26 -23.95
CA TYR A 210 5.90 22.21 -22.54
C TYR A 210 4.72 23.10 -22.17
N VAL A 211 3.84 22.60 -21.30
CA VAL A 211 2.80 23.37 -20.63
C VAL A 211 3.35 23.77 -19.25
N THR A 212 3.68 25.07 -19.08
CA THR A 212 4.29 25.61 -17.87
C THR A 212 3.35 26.45 -17.02
N ARG A 213 2.17 26.79 -17.53
CA ARG A 213 1.11 27.54 -16.84
C ARG A 213 -0.26 26.98 -17.24
N TRP A 214 -1.26 27.16 -16.34
CA TRP A 214 -2.60 26.64 -16.58
C TRP A 214 -3.27 27.22 -17.83
N GLU A 215 -3.03 28.48 -18.14
CA GLU A 215 -3.59 29.16 -19.31
C GLU A 215 -3.15 28.56 -20.64
N GLN A 216 -2.09 27.74 -20.64
CA GLN A 216 -1.59 27.00 -21.79
C GLN A 216 -2.15 25.57 -21.85
N PHE A 217 -2.87 25.15 -20.81
CA PHE A 217 -3.40 23.79 -20.74
C PHE A 217 -4.68 23.70 -21.55
N GLU A 218 -4.68 22.87 -22.57
CA GLU A 218 -5.83 22.61 -23.41
C GLU A 218 -6.09 21.11 -23.46
N PHE A 219 -7.26 20.67 -22.99
CA PHE A 219 -7.64 19.27 -23.11
C PHE A 219 -7.69 18.85 -24.59
N LEU A 220 -7.14 17.67 -24.88
CA LEU A 220 -7.38 17.03 -26.17
C LEU A 220 -8.85 16.68 -26.34
N PRO A 221 -9.38 16.69 -27.56
CA PRO A 221 -10.79 16.35 -27.80
C PRO A 221 -11.17 15.01 -27.19
N GLY A 222 -12.22 15.00 -26.36
CA GLY A 222 -12.72 13.80 -25.68
C GLY A 222 -11.89 13.30 -24.51
N ALA A 223 -10.75 13.91 -24.14
CA ALA A 223 -9.89 13.43 -23.08
C ALA A 223 -10.55 13.56 -21.70
N LEU A 224 -11.24 14.68 -21.45
CA LEU A 224 -11.99 14.89 -20.20
C LEU A 224 -13.09 13.83 -20.01
N ASP A 225 -13.89 13.60 -21.05
CA ASP A 225 -14.96 12.58 -21.03
C ASP A 225 -14.40 11.17 -20.84
N ALA A 226 -13.23 10.87 -21.42
CA ALA A 226 -12.55 9.61 -21.28
C ALA A 226 -12.09 9.35 -19.82
N LEU A 227 -11.56 10.38 -19.15
CA LEU A 227 -11.19 10.30 -17.72
C LEU A 227 -12.43 10.08 -16.83
N VAL A 228 -13.54 10.74 -17.15
CA VAL A 228 -14.83 10.53 -16.47
C VAL A 228 -15.35 9.10 -16.69
N ASP A 229 -15.24 8.55 -17.92
CA ASP A 229 -15.68 7.19 -18.23
C ASP A 229 -14.83 6.14 -17.48
N LEU A 230 -13.52 6.30 -17.41
CA LEU A 230 -12.65 5.45 -16.58
C LEU A 230 -13.13 5.42 -15.12
N HIS A 231 -13.38 6.57 -14.53
CA HIS A 231 -13.85 6.67 -13.15
C HIS A 231 -15.22 5.99 -12.97
N ARG A 232 -16.19 6.24 -13.85
CA ARG A 232 -17.54 5.63 -13.80
C ARG A 232 -17.50 4.12 -13.92
N ARG A 233 -16.50 3.56 -14.59
CA ARG A 233 -16.27 2.10 -14.69
C ARG A 233 -15.55 1.53 -13.48
N GLY A 234 -15.28 2.33 -12.46
CA GLY A 234 -14.60 1.90 -11.25
C GLY A 234 -13.09 1.72 -11.41
N LEU A 235 -12.49 2.22 -12.49
CA LEU A 235 -11.05 2.19 -12.70
C LEU A 235 -10.39 3.36 -11.96
N ARG A 236 -9.22 3.13 -11.36
CA ARG A 236 -8.39 4.22 -10.80
C ARG A 236 -7.58 4.86 -11.91
N VAL A 237 -7.53 6.18 -11.93
CA VAL A 237 -6.75 6.96 -12.88
C VAL A 237 -5.54 7.55 -12.18
N VAL A 238 -4.35 7.20 -12.63
CA VAL A 238 -3.08 7.73 -12.10
C VAL A 238 -2.31 8.39 -13.24
N VAL A 239 -2.05 9.69 -13.10
CA VAL A 239 -1.24 10.42 -14.09
C VAL A 239 0.24 10.19 -13.78
N VAL A 240 1.02 9.78 -14.82
CA VAL A 240 2.47 9.56 -14.70
C VAL A 240 3.19 10.29 -15.82
N THR A 241 3.84 11.41 -15.51
CA THR A 241 4.35 12.35 -16.52
C THR A 241 5.80 12.77 -16.33
N ASN A 242 6.52 12.97 -17.44
CA ASN A 242 7.88 13.49 -17.47
C ASN A 242 7.87 15.02 -17.66
N GLN A 243 8.17 15.78 -16.61
CA GLN A 243 8.13 17.24 -16.59
C GLN A 243 9.53 17.87 -16.56
N SER A 244 10.32 17.65 -17.62
CA SER A 244 11.69 18.16 -17.67
C SER A 244 11.80 19.70 -17.80
N CYS A 245 10.71 20.42 -18.04
CA CYS A 245 10.63 21.87 -17.93
C CYS A 245 11.12 22.38 -16.56
N ILE A 246 10.88 21.62 -15.48
CA ILE A 246 11.34 21.95 -14.13
C ILE A 246 12.88 21.91 -14.09
N GLY A 247 13.49 20.79 -14.48
CA GLY A 247 14.94 20.64 -14.50
C GLY A 247 15.66 21.54 -15.49
N ARG A 248 14.95 22.11 -16.46
CA ARG A 248 15.45 23.13 -17.41
C ARG A 248 15.26 24.55 -16.89
N GLY A 249 14.61 24.76 -15.74
CA GLY A 249 14.34 26.09 -15.18
C GLY A 249 13.27 26.89 -15.92
N MET A 250 12.43 26.23 -16.72
CA MET A 250 11.34 26.86 -17.48
C MET A 250 10.07 27.01 -16.62
N ALA A 251 9.92 26.17 -15.59
CA ALA A 251 8.86 26.23 -14.58
C ALA A 251 9.39 25.71 -13.25
N THR A 252 8.79 26.12 -12.15
CA THR A 252 9.02 25.59 -10.83
C THR A 252 8.17 24.33 -10.60
N LEU A 253 8.56 23.53 -9.60
CA LEU A 253 7.75 22.40 -9.17
C LEU A 253 6.34 22.81 -8.70
N GLU A 254 6.23 23.97 -8.05
CA GLU A 254 4.98 24.52 -7.54
C GLU A 254 4.03 24.91 -8.68
N GLU A 255 4.54 25.59 -9.71
CA GLU A 255 3.75 25.94 -10.90
C GLU A 255 3.19 24.69 -11.60
N VAL A 256 4.01 23.65 -11.77
CA VAL A 256 3.55 22.39 -12.38
C VAL A 256 2.54 21.66 -11.48
N ARG A 257 2.72 21.70 -10.16
CA ARG A 257 1.72 21.15 -9.22
C ARG A 257 0.40 21.92 -9.27
N THR A 258 0.43 23.21 -9.46
CA THR A 258 -0.77 24.06 -9.65
C THR A 258 -1.54 23.63 -10.90
N ILE A 259 -0.84 23.36 -12.02
CA ILE A 259 -1.48 22.81 -13.23
C ILE A 259 -2.17 21.49 -12.93
N HIS A 260 -1.49 20.59 -12.22
CA HIS A 260 -2.07 19.29 -11.85
C HIS A 260 -3.25 19.43 -10.87
N GLY A 261 -3.22 20.42 -9.98
CA GLY A 261 -4.35 20.74 -9.10
C GLY A 261 -5.60 21.17 -9.90
N HIS A 262 -5.44 22.08 -10.84
CA HIS A 262 -6.53 22.51 -11.73
C HIS A 262 -7.04 21.37 -12.63
N LEU A 263 -6.14 20.55 -13.19
CA LEU A 263 -6.53 19.36 -13.95
C LEU A 263 -7.41 18.42 -13.11
N THR A 264 -6.97 18.10 -11.90
CA THR A 264 -7.70 17.20 -11.00
C THR A 264 -9.07 17.78 -10.64
N GLU A 265 -9.14 19.09 -10.39
CA GLU A 265 -10.38 19.77 -10.06
C GLU A 265 -11.34 19.78 -11.24
N GLN A 266 -10.90 20.07 -12.47
CA GLN A 266 -11.76 20.05 -13.65
C GLN A 266 -12.30 18.64 -13.94
N VAL A 267 -11.48 17.61 -13.78
CA VAL A 267 -11.95 16.22 -13.90
C VAL A 267 -13.00 15.90 -12.83
N ARG A 268 -12.80 16.37 -11.59
CA ARG A 268 -13.75 16.19 -10.50
C ARG A 268 -15.08 16.92 -10.76
N GLU A 269 -15.04 18.15 -11.24
CA GLU A 269 -16.23 18.94 -11.60
C GLU A 269 -17.04 18.28 -12.74
N ALA A 270 -16.36 17.60 -13.67
CA ALA A 270 -16.99 16.83 -14.74
C ALA A 270 -17.56 15.48 -14.24
N GLY A 271 -17.39 15.12 -12.98
CA GLY A 271 -17.87 13.87 -12.39
C GLY A 271 -16.92 12.68 -12.54
N GLY A 272 -15.64 12.92 -12.79
CA GLY A 272 -14.55 11.96 -12.80
C GLY A 272 -13.66 12.03 -11.56
N ALA A 273 -12.54 11.30 -11.59
CA ALA A 273 -11.47 11.44 -10.60
C ALA A 273 -10.11 11.11 -11.19
N ILE A 274 -9.08 11.83 -10.72
CA ILE A 274 -7.67 11.45 -10.83
C ILE A 274 -7.23 11.07 -9.43
N ASP A 275 -6.89 9.80 -9.22
CA ASP A 275 -6.57 9.26 -7.89
C ASP A 275 -5.18 9.70 -7.40
N ALA A 276 -4.22 9.92 -8.31
CA ALA A 276 -2.90 10.46 -7.99
C ALA A 276 -2.18 11.01 -9.23
N VAL A 277 -1.18 11.86 -8.99
CA VAL A 277 -0.28 12.40 -10.04
C VAL A 277 1.16 12.20 -9.61
N TYR A 278 1.94 11.48 -10.42
CA TYR A 278 3.37 11.27 -10.24
C TYR A 278 4.13 11.96 -11.37
N LEU A 279 5.10 12.78 -11.04
CA LEU A 279 5.89 13.52 -12.01
C LEU A 279 7.40 13.33 -11.82
N CYS A 280 8.14 13.29 -12.93
CA CYS A 280 9.59 13.38 -12.93
C CYS A 280 10.02 14.79 -13.30
N PRO A 281 10.70 15.55 -12.41
CA PRO A 281 11.14 16.90 -12.67
C PRO A 281 12.49 16.97 -13.42
N HIS A 282 13.15 15.85 -13.61
CA HIS A 282 14.56 15.81 -14.04
C HIS A 282 14.71 15.92 -15.56
N ARG A 283 15.85 16.47 -15.98
CA ARG A 283 16.28 16.46 -17.38
C ARG A 283 16.60 15.03 -17.86
N PRO A 284 16.53 14.76 -19.17
CA PRO A 284 16.85 13.44 -19.72
C PRO A 284 18.24 12.93 -19.38
N ASP A 285 19.22 13.85 -19.30
CA ASP A 285 20.63 13.57 -19.04
C ASP A 285 20.99 13.36 -17.56
N THR A 286 20.06 13.59 -16.63
CA THR A 286 20.31 13.47 -15.17
C THR A 286 20.50 12.03 -14.70
N GLY A 287 20.03 11.03 -15.45
CA GLY A 287 20.16 9.63 -15.05
C GLY A 287 19.29 9.17 -13.88
N CYS A 288 18.26 9.95 -13.48
CA CYS A 288 17.35 9.65 -12.36
C CYS A 288 16.58 8.35 -12.57
N VAL A 289 16.13 7.70 -11.48
CA VAL A 289 15.34 6.45 -11.52
C VAL A 289 13.86 6.67 -11.88
N CYS A 290 13.35 7.91 -11.77
CA CYS A 290 11.91 8.20 -11.90
C CYS A 290 11.47 8.53 -13.33
N ARG A 291 12.39 8.99 -14.22
CA ARG A 291 12.01 9.40 -15.59
C ARG A 291 11.67 8.19 -16.46
N LYS A 292 10.44 8.15 -17.04
CA LYS A 292 10.08 7.16 -18.07
C LYS A 292 11.13 7.16 -19.19
N PRO A 293 11.63 6.00 -19.67
CA PRO A 293 11.12 4.65 -19.46
C PRO A 293 11.63 3.92 -18.21
N ARG A 294 12.24 4.61 -17.23
CA ARG A 294 12.57 3.98 -15.94
C ARG A 294 11.32 3.88 -15.08
N PRO A 295 11.14 2.77 -14.31
CA PRO A 295 9.87 2.45 -13.67
C PRO A 295 9.64 3.15 -12.31
N GLY A 296 10.53 4.05 -11.87
CA GLY A 296 10.51 4.58 -10.50
C GLY A 296 9.21 5.27 -10.09
N LEU A 297 8.52 5.99 -11.00
CA LEU A 297 7.22 6.60 -10.69
C LEU A 297 6.12 5.56 -10.51
N PHE A 298 6.15 4.48 -11.28
CA PHE A 298 5.19 3.38 -11.16
C PHE A 298 5.41 2.59 -9.87
N PHE A 299 6.68 2.40 -9.46
CA PHE A 299 6.99 1.78 -8.19
C PHE A 299 6.57 2.64 -7.00
N ALA A 300 6.76 3.97 -7.09
CA ALA A 300 6.24 4.90 -6.08
C ALA A 300 4.71 4.79 -5.98
N ALA A 301 4.00 4.81 -7.11
CA ALA A 301 2.55 4.64 -7.13
C ALA A 301 2.12 3.28 -6.56
N ARG A 302 2.84 2.19 -6.88
CA ARG A 302 2.60 0.86 -6.29
C ARG A 302 2.72 0.89 -4.77
N ASP A 303 3.81 1.48 -4.26
CA ASP A 303 4.12 1.48 -2.84
C ASP A 303 3.17 2.39 -2.04
N ASP A 304 2.80 3.55 -2.60
CA ASP A 304 1.87 4.50 -1.97
C ASP A 304 0.41 4.03 -2.01
N MET A 305 -0.01 3.40 -3.11
CA MET A 305 -1.42 3.11 -3.38
C MET A 305 -1.76 1.61 -3.35
N GLY A 306 -0.77 0.72 -3.17
CA GLY A 306 -0.96 -0.73 -3.19
C GLY A 306 -1.40 -1.28 -4.55
N ILE A 307 -0.83 -0.75 -5.65
CA ILE A 307 -1.22 -1.12 -7.02
C ILE A 307 -0.57 -2.43 -7.43
N ASP A 308 -1.33 -3.32 -8.05
CA ASP A 308 -0.79 -4.43 -8.83
C ASP A 308 -0.42 -3.93 -10.24
N LEU A 309 0.87 -3.74 -10.47
CA LEU A 309 1.37 -3.21 -11.75
C LEU A 309 1.14 -4.18 -12.92
N ALA A 310 1.17 -5.49 -12.68
CA ALA A 310 0.98 -6.48 -13.74
C ALA A 310 -0.47 -6.51 -14.28
N HIS A 311 -1.43 -6.07 -13.46
CA HIS A 311 -2.84 -5.93 -13.82
C HIS A 311 -3.23 -4.47 -14.07
N SER A 312 -2.30 -3.65 -14.54
CA SER A 312 -2.53 -2.25 -14.90
C SER A 312 -2.35 -2.00 -16.39
N VAL A 313 -2.86 -0.86 -16.85
CA VAL A 313 -2.66 -0.36 -18.21
C VAL A 313 -1.89 0.93 -18.18
N VAL A 314 -0.97 1.13 -19.11
CA VAL A 314 -0.27 2.40 -19.32
C VAL A 314 -0.67 2.96 -20.67
N ILE A 315 -1.25 4.16 -20.70
CA ILE A 315 -1.62 4.88 -21.92
C ILE A 315 -0.63 6.03 -22.10
N GLY A 316 0.01 6.09 -23.26
CA GLY A 316 0.97 7.13 -23.60
C GLY A 316 1.07 7.36 -25.10
N ASP A 317 1.75 8.45 -25.48
CA ASP A 317 2.01 8.84 -26.87
C ASP A 317 3.49 8.69 -27.26
N HIS A 318 4.36 8.37 -26.30
CA HIS A 318 5.80 8.35 -26.48
C HIS A 318 6.40 6.95 -26.28
N PRO A 319 7.51 6.56 -26.96
CA PRO A 319 8.15 5.25 -26.75
C PRO A 319 8.45 4.92 -25.29
N SER A 320 8.81 5.95 -24.50
CA SER A 320 9.09 5.79 -23.07
C SER A 320 7.93 5.28 -22.23
N ASP A 321 6.69 5.46 -22.67
CA ASP A 321 5.50 4.97 -21.98
C ASP A 321 5.34 3.48 -22.20
N ILE A 322 5.47 3.05 -23.45
CA ILE A 322 5.35 1.64 -23.84
C ILE A 322 6.51 0.80 -23.28
N GLU A 323 7.72 1.35 -23.32
CA GLU A 323 8.88 0.71 -22.70
C GLU A 323 8.74 0.61 -21.17
N ALA A 324 8.17 1.64 -20.52
CA ALA A 324 7.90 1.60 -19.08
C ALA A 324 6.84 0.55 -18.74
N ALA A 325 5.75 0.48 -19.53
CA ALA A 325 4.73 -0.55 -19.39
C ALA A 325 5.32 -1.96 -19.44
N ALA A 326 6.16 -2.24 -20.45
CA ALA A 326 6.84 -3.53 -20.59
C ALA A 326 7.71 -3.86 -19.37
N LYS A 327 8.46 -2.87 -18.82
CA LYS A 327 9.35 -3.06 -17.65
C LYS A 327 8.61 -3.37 -16.35
N ILE A 328 7.37 -2.95 -16.22
CA ILE A 328 6.55 -3.21 -15.03
C ILE A 328 5.57 -4.37 -15.23
N GLY A 329 5.57 -5.00 -16.40
CA GLY A 329 4.66 -6.09 -16.74
C GLY A 329 3.22 -5.63 -17.00
N ALA A 330 3.00 -4.33 -17.22
CA ALA A 330 1.69 -3.75 -17.52
C ALA A 330 1.35 -3.79 -19.01
N THR A 331 0.07 -3.67 -19.33
CA THR A 331 -0.41 -3.55 -20.71
C THR A 331 -0.17 -2.13 -21.23
N GLY A 332 0.65 -1.98 -22.29
CA GLY A 332 0.93 -0.68 -22.92
C GLY A 332 -0.04 -0.40 -24.07
N VAL A 333 -0.71 0.75 -24.04
CA VAL A 333 -1.58 1.25 -25.12
C VAL A 333 -1.03 2.56 -25.66
N LEU A 334 -0.72 2.61 -26.95
CA LEU A 334 -0.22 3.80 -27.63
C LEU A 334 -1.39 4.58 -28.24
N VAL A 335 -1.50 5.86 -27.90
CA VAL A 335 -2.42 6.80 -28.58
C VAL A 335 -1.69 7.54 -29.69
N ARG A 336 -2.39 7.87 -30.81
CA ARG A 336 -1.81 8.58 -31.95
C ARG A 336 -1.74 10.11 -31.77
N THR A 337 -2.37 10.64 -30.72
CA THR A 337 -2.27 12.05 -30.34
C THR A 337 -0.84 12.40 -29.93
N GLY A 338 -0.52 13.68 -29.75
CA GLY A 338 0.81 14.14 -29.35
C GLY A 338 1.92 13.67 -30.30
N HIS A 339 2.86 12.91 -29.75
CA HIS A 339 3.96 12.27 -30.49
C HIS A 339 3.59 10.89 -31.06
N GLY A 340 2.40 10.40 -30.77
CA GLY A 340 2.02 8.99 -30.98
C GLY A 340 2.05 8.53 -32.41
N GLU A 341 1.74 9.39 -33.40
CA GLU A 341 1.84 9.01 -34.81
C GLU A 341 3.28 8.70 -35.24
N ALA A 342 4.23 9.54 -34.80
CA ALA A 342 5.67 9.30 -35.04
C ALA A 342 6.16 8.08 -34.24
N THR A 343 5.67 7.92 -33.03
CA THR A 343 6.00 6.79 -32.15
C THR A 343 5.54 5.47 -32.73
N ALA A 344 4.34 5.40 -33.31
CA ALA A 344 3.80 4.19 -33.92
C ALA A 344 4.67 3.66 -35.07
N ALA A 345 5.38 4.56 -35.75
CA ALA A 345 6.29 4.21 -36.86
C ALA A 345 7.69 3.77 -36.39
N THR A 346 8.13 4.15 -35.18
CA THR A 346 9.54 4.03 -34.73
C THR A 346 9.74 3.27 -33.43
N CYS A 347 8.66 3.00 -32.65
CA CYS A 347 8.77 2.36 -31.35
C CYS A 347 9.26 0.91 -31.47
N THR A 348 10.31 0.57 -30.70
CA THR A 348 10.84 -0.79 -30.66
C THR A 348 10.08 -1.68 -29.67
N ALA A 349 9.47 -1.10 -28.63
CA ALA A 349 8.57 -1.81 -27.71
C ALA A 349 7.20 -1.97 -28.39
N VAL A 350 6.65 -3.18 -28.34
CA VAL A 350 5.37 -3.50 -29.01
C VAL A 350 4.22 -3.15 -28.05
N PRO A 351 3.38 -2.14 -28.37
CA PRO A 351 2.18 -1.88 -27.60
C PRO A 351 1.14 -2.97 -27.84
N ALA A 352 0.29 -3.24 -26.86
CA ALA A 352 -0.85 -4.14 -26.99
C ALA A 352 -1.89 -3.60 -28.00
N ALA A 353 -2.00 -2.30 -28.11
CA ALA A 353 -2.82 -1.60 -29.09
C ALA A 353 -2.24 -0.25 -29.49
N VAL A 354 -2.54 0.17 -30.72
CA VAL A 354 -2.32 1.54 -31.22
C VAL A 354 -3.68 2.11 -31.62
N VAL A 355 -4.13 3.14 -30.89
CA VAL A 355 -5.48 3.70 -31.03
C VAL A 355 -5.44 5.21 -31.30
N ALA A 356 -6.57 5.79 -31.72
CA ALA A 356 -6.59 7.18 -32.16
C ALA A 356 -6.28 8.18 -31.03
N ASP A 357 -6.92 8.01 -29.88
CA ASP A 357 -6.92 8.96 -28.77
C ASP A 357 -7.22 8.26 -27.41
N LEU A 358 -7.29 9.02 -26.33
CA LEU A 358 -7.60 8.51 -25.00
C LEU A 358 -8.99 7.84 -24.95
N ALA A 359 -9.99 8.40 -25.61
CA ALA A 359 -11.33 7.82 -25.65
C ALA A 359 -11.35 6.45 -26.35
N ALA A 360 -10.58 6.31 -27.43
CA ALA A 360 -10.39 5.01 -28.10
C ALA A 360 -9.61 4.02 -27.22
N ALA A 361 -8.62 4.49 -26.44
CA ALA A 361 -7.90 3.65 -25.49
C ALA A 361 -8.84 3.11 -24.39
N VAL A 362 -9.73 3.93 -23.86
CA VAL A 362 -10.74 3.50 -22.86
C VAL A 362 -11.66 2.44 -23.44
N ARG A 363 -12.18 2.63 -24.66
CA ARG A 363 -13.00 1.61 -25.34
C ARG A 363 -12.25 0.30 -25.48
N TRP A 364 -11.00 0.35 -25.96
CA TRP A 364 -10.17 -0.84 -26.15
C TRP A 364 -9.93 -1.59 -24.82
N ILE A 365 -9.63 -0.87 -23.73
CA ILE A 365 -9.45 -1.45 -22.39
C ILE A 365 -10.68 -2.26 -21.97
N VAL A 366 -11.86 -1.71 -22.19
CA VAL A 366 -13.13 -2.34 -21.83
C VAL A 366 -13.43 -3.57 -22.70
N GLU A 367 -13.24 -3.45 -24.01
CA GLU A 367 -13.51 -4.52 -24.97
C GLU A 367 -12.60 -5.75 -24.79
N HIS A 368 -11.37 -5.54 -24.31
CA HIS A 368 -10.36 -6.60 -24.17
C HIS A 368 -10.14 -7.04 -22.72
N ASP A 369 -10.93 -6.52 -21.78
CA ASP A 369 -10.75 -6.76 -20.33
C ASP A 369 -9.28 -6.57 -19.86
N ALA A 370 -8.62 -5.56 -20.44
CA ALA A 370 -7.17 -5.37 -20.33
C ALA A 370 -6.67 -5.03 -18.92
N VAL A 371 -7.58 -4.75 -18.01
CA VAL A 371 -7.30 -4.51 -16.58
C VAL A 371 -7.69 -5.69 -15.69
N GLY A 372 -8.14 -6.82 -16.29
CA GLY A 372 -8.57 -8.00 -15.55
C GLY A 372 -9.72 -7.66 -14.62
N ALA A 373 -10.90 -7.34 -15.13
CA ALA A 373 -12.10 -7.40 -14.32
C ALA A 373 -12.18 -8.82 -13.75
N ALA A 374 -12.20 -8.93 -12.44
CA ALA A 374 -12.30 -10.21 -11.76
C ALA A 374 -13.55 -10.94 -12.27
N ASN A 375 -13.41 -11.81 -13.27
CA ASN A 375 -14.37 -12.85 -13.56
C ASN A 375 -14.35 -13.84 -12.38
N GLY A 376 -14.93 -13.39 -11.27
CA GLY A 376 -15.41 -14.25 -10.22
C GLY A 376 -16.75 -14.80 -10.67
N ALA A 377 -16.72 -15.87 -11.46
CA ALA A 377 -17.88 -16.75 -11.63
C ALA A 377 -17.41 -18.02 -12.36
N GLN A 378 -16.93 -18.99 -11.63
CA GLN A 378 -17.42 -20.39 -11.67
C GLN A 378 -16.73 -21.20 -10.57
#